data_d79c78ca1059fea05120cd603d01810a
#
_entry.id   d79c78ca1059fea05120cd603d01810a
#
_cell.length_a   1.000
_cell.length_b   1.000
_cell.length_c   1.000
_cell.angle_alpha   90.00
_cell.angle_beta   90.00
_cell.angle_gamma   90.00
#
_symmetry.space_group_name_H-M   'P 1'
#
loop_
_entity.id
_entity.type
_entity.pdbx_description
1 polymer ?
#
loop_
_entity_poly.entity_id
_entity_poly.type
_entity_poly.pdbx_seq_one_letter_code
_entity_poly.pdbx_strand_id
1 'polypeptide(L)'
;LLRDGFIAYEGRNLKENTINRYKYTWAKIEAFLGKEKAALLTYDEINRSWLEDFDAFMAKEGLSRNTRASRMLCVAAVFNLAIDNEQTKNYPFRRYSLRLETTKKRNLSVEEIRSIFEAGGDELVDMFLLMFLLIGINVSDLFALTKENIVRGRLEYDRAKTGRHYSILLHPEALRIIEKYKGEKKLLRFSEHFRNVDVATVMINKKLAKVRPGLTTYYARHTWASIAFNIGIQMVGFIMVLTPY
;
A
#
# COMPACT_ATOMS: atom_id res chain seq x y z
N LEU A 1 -25.37 -3.87 17.97
CA LEU A 1 -25.24 -4.77 16.81
C LEU A 1 -23.84 -4.67 16.19
N LEU A 2 -23.42 -5.70 15.46
CA LEU A 2 -22.12 -5.67 14.75
C LEU A 2 -22.04 -4.51 13.75
N ARG A 3 -23.13 -4.19 13.07
CA ARG A 3 -23.22 -3.07 12.10
C ARG A 3 -22.82 -1.74 12.72
N ASP A 4 -23.24 -1.48 13.96
CA ASP A 4 -22.95 -0.23 14.66
C ASP A 4 -21.44 -0.04 14.85
N GLY A 5 -20.71 -1.11 15.13
CA GLY A 5 -19.25 -1.10 15.22
C GLY A 5 -18.56 -0.78 13.89
N PHE A 6 -19.08 -1.29 12.76
CA PHE A 6 -18.58 -0.93 11.43
C PHE A 6 -18.85 0.54 11.11
N ILE A 7 -20.07 1.05 11.40
CA ILE A 7 -20.42 2.47 11.24
C ILE A 7 -19.51 3.35 12.09
N ALA A 8 -19.24 2.96 13.34
CA ALA A 8 -18.34 3.69 14.22
C ALA A 8 -16.91 3.78 13.65
N TYR A 9 -16.41 2.74 12.99
CA TYR A 9 -15.12 2.78 12.28
C TYR A 9 -15.18 3.65 11.03
N GLU A 10 -16.25 3.61 10.27
CA GLU A 10 -16.44 4.43 9.07
C GLU A 10 -16.50 5.94 9.41
N GLY A 11 -17.05 6.29 10.58
CA GLY A 11 -17.12 7.67 11.09
C GLY A 11 -15.84 8.21 11.73
N ARG A 12 -14.79 7.40 11.88
CA ARG A 12 -13.51 7.85 12.43
C ARG A 12 -12.74 8.69 11.40
N ASN A 13 -11.88 9.58 11.89
CA ASN A 13 -10.94 10.33 11.04
C ASN A 13 -9.80 9.41 10.54
N LEU A 14 -10.14 8.49 9.63
CA LEU A 14 -9.23 7.54 9.01
C LEU A 14 -9.04 7.89 7.54
N LYS A 15 -7.91 7.44 6.97
CA LYS A 15 -7.69 7.56 5.51
C LYS A 15 -8.77 6.81 4.74
N GLU A 16 -9.23 7.37 3.63
CA GLU A 16 -10.32 6.84 2.79
C GLU A 16 -10.13 5.35 2.44
N ASN A 17 -8.92 4.94 2.06
CA ASN A 17 -8.62 3.53 1.78
C ASN A 17 -8.82 2.61 3.00
N THR A 18 -8.66 3.13 4.22
CA THR A 18 -8.94 2.36 5.44
C THR A 18 -10.45 2.25 5.64
N ILE A 19 -11.20 3.34 5.48
CA ILE A 19 -12.67 3.36 5.54
C ILE A 19 -13.26 2.39 4.51
N ASN A 20 -12.80 2.46 3.27
CA ASN A 20 -13.25 1.58 2.19
C ASN A 20 -13.02 0.09 2.52
N ARG A 21 -11.93 -0.24 3.24
CA ARG A 21 -11.69 -1.62 3.69
C ARG A 21 -12.77 -2.11 4.65
N TYR A 22 -13.27 -1.27 5.57
CA TYR A 22 -14.40 -1.61 6.46
C TYR A 22 -15.70 -1.74 5.66
N LYS A 23 -16.00 -0.80 4.76
CA LYS A 23 -17.17 -0.86 3.87
C LYS A 23 -17.22 -2.14 3.04
N TYR A 24 -16.09 -2.51 2.41
CA TYR A 24 -16.00 -3.76 1.65
C TYR A 24 -16.10 -5.02 2.54
N THR A 25 -15.63 -4.96 3.78
CA THR A 25 -15.79 -6.07 4.72
C THR A 25 -17.26 -6.24 5.09
N TRP A 26 -17.96 -5.14 5.39
CA TRP A 26 -19.39 -5.19 5.68
C TRP A 26 -20.18 -5.73 4.48
N ALA A 27 -19.94 -5.24 3.28
CA ALA A 27 -20.58 -5.75 2.07
C ALA A 27 -20.39 -7.26 1.86
N LYS A 28 -19.24 -7.83 2.29
CA LYS A 28 -19.02 -9.28 2.29
C LYS A 28 -19.83 -10.02 3.35
N ILE A 29 -20.05 -9.42 4.51
CA ILE A 29 -20.93 -9.99 5.54
C ILE A 29 -22.39 -9.98 5.05
N GLU A 30 -22.82 -8.91 4.40
CA GLU A 30 -24.16 -8.84 3.78
C GLU A 30 -24.33 -9.89 2.66
N ALA A 31 -23.29 -10.11 1.86
CA ALA A 31 -23.32 -11.14 0.82
C ALA A 31 -23.36 -12.57 1.41
N PHE A 32 -22.71 -12.79 2.56
CA PHE A 32 -22.69 -14.08 3.25
C PHE A 32 -24.01 -14.44 3.90
N LEU A 33 -24.67 -13.48 4.58
CA LEU A 33 -25.87 -13.75 5.40
C LEU A 33 -27.16 -13.29 4.74
N GLY A 34 -27.11 -12.41 3.73
CA GLY A 34 -28.23 -11.60 3.29
C GLY A 34 -28.36 -10.32 4.12
N LYS A 35 -28.84 -9.24 3.49
CA LYS A 35 -28.89 -7.90 4.09
C LYS A 35 -29.68 -7.84 5.39
N GLU A 36 -30.85 -8.50 5.43
CA GLU A 36 -31.74 -8.50 6.60
C GLU A 36 -31.10 -9.17 7.82
N LYS A 37 -30.52 -10.37 7.65
CA LYS A 37 -29.83 -11.08 8.73
C LYS A 37 -28.56 -10.33 9.16
N ALA A 38 -27.79 -9.81 8.22
CA ALA A 38 -26.59 -9.04 8.53
C ALA A 38 -26.91 -7.80 9.38
N ALA A 39 -28.00 -7.10 9.08
CA ALA A 39 -28.43 -5.91 9.82
C ALA A 39 -28.78 -6.19 11.30
N LEU A 40 -29.23 -7.40 11.60
CA LEU A 40 -29.61 -7.83 12.95
C LEU A 40 -28.51 -8.59 13.68
N LEU A 41 -27.39 -8.88 13.01
CA LEU A 41 -26.29 -9.67 13.56
C LEU A 41 -25.71 -9.04 14.82
N THR A 42 -25.72 -9.79 15.92
CA THR A 42 -25.16 -9.37 17.22
C THR A 42 -23.72 -9.87 17.38
N TYR A 43 -22.99 -9.29 18.33
CA TYR A 43 -21.64 -9.75 18.67
C TYR A 43 -21.64 -11.19 19.25
N ASP A 44 -22.71 -11.58 19.95
CA ASP A 44 -22.78 -12.88 20.64
C ASP A 44 -23.07 -14.04 19.69
N GLU A 45 -23.67 -13.77 18.53
CA GLU A 45 -23.90 -14.76 17.47
C GLU A 45 -22.61 -15.13 16.72
N ILE A 46 -21.58 -14.28 16.80
CA ILE A 46 -20.29 -14.54 16.12
C ILE A 46 -19.41 -15.37 17.02
N ASN A 47 -19.28 -16.62 16.68
CA ASN A 47 -18.38 -17.58 17.33
C ASN A 47 -17.29 -18.04 16.34
N ARG A 48 -16.45 -18.98 16.76
CA ARG A 48 -15.38 -19.50 15.92
C ARG A 48 -15.91 -20.16 14.64
N SER A 49 -17.00 -20.94 14.73
CA SER A 49 -17.60 -21.58 13.55
C SER A 49 -18.06 -20.55 12.54
N TRP A 50 -18.72 -19.48 13.01
CA TRP A 50 -19.12 -18.38 12.13
C TRP A 50 -17.92 -17.76 11.38
N LEU A 51 -16.78 -17.55 12.06
CA LEU A 51 -15.56 -17.04 11.41
C LEU A 51 -15.02 -18.01 10.35
N GLU A 52 -15.03 -19.31 10.64
CA GLU A 52 -14.59 -20.37 9.72
C GLU A 52 -15.52 -20.44 8.49
N ASP A 53 -16.83 -20.35 8.68
CA ASP A 53 -17.83 -20.35 7.60
C ASP A 53 -17.72 -19.10 6.73
N PHE A 54 -17.51 -17.94 7.34
CA PHE A 54 -17.30 -16.69 6.61
C PHE A 54 -15.99 -16.71 5.81
N ASP A 55 -14.90 -17.27 6.36
CA ASP A 55 -13.64 -17.48 5.62
C ASP A 55 -13.84 -18.42 4.43
N ALA A 56 -14.55 -19.54 4.64
CA ALA A 56 -14.87 -20.52 3.59
C ALA A 56 -15.74 -19.90 2.48
N PHE A 57 -16.74 -19.09 2.85
CA PHE A 57 -17.55 -18.33 1.90
C PHE A 57 -16.69 -17.42 1.03
N MET A 58 -15.82 -16.59 1.64
CA MET A 58 -14.92 -15.70 0.89
C MET A 58 -13.93 -16.48 0.01
N ALA A 59 -13.51 -17.68 0.43
CA ALA A 59 -12.65 -18.56 -0.36
C ALA A 59 -13.36 -19.05 -1.62
N LYS A 60 -14.63 -19.45 -1.51
CA LYS A 60 -15.47 -19.87 -2.67
C LYS A 60 -15.65 -18.73 -3.68
N GLU A 61 -15.71 -17.49 -3.21
CA GLU A 61 -15.74 -16.31 -4.07
C GLU A 61 -14.38 -15.97 -4.73
N GLY A 62 -13.35 -16.78 -4.51
CA GLY A 62 -12.03 -16.61 -5.12
C GLY A 62 -11.14 -15.55 -4.45
N LEU A 63 -11.47 -15.06 -3.24
CA LEU A 63 -10.63 -14.11 -2.53
C LEU A 63 -9.33 -14.80 -2.05
N SER A 64 -8.19 -14.13 -2.31
CA SER A 64 -6.90 -14.61 -1.84
C SER A 64 -6.87 -14.69 -0.30
N ARG A 65 -6.04 -15.59 0.24
CA ARG A 65 -5.90 -15.78 1.69
C ARG A 65 -5.55 -14.50 2.42
N ASN A 66 -4.64 -13.68 1.88
CA ASN A 66 -4.27 -12.40 2.48
C ASN A 66 -5.42 -11.38 2.45
N THR A 67 -6.26 -11.41 1.41
CA THR A 67 -7.46 -10.57 1.35
C THR A 67 -8.47 -11.00 2.41
N ARG A 68 -8.73 -12.30 2.56
CA ARG A 68 -9.62 -12.85 3.58
C ARG A 68 -9.13 -12.49 4.99
N ALA A 69 -7.83 -12.72 5.26
CA ALA A 69 -7.22 -12.32 6.53
C ALA A 69 -7.39 -10.81 6.81
N SER A 70 -7.24 -9.95 5.80
CA SER A 70 -7.49 -8.51 5.94
C SER A 70 -8.95 -8.20 6.30
N ARG A 71 -9.93 -8.94 5.77
CA ARG A 71 -11.34 -8.80 6.17
C ARG A 71 -11.58 -9.23 7.61
N MET A 72 -11.00 -10.38 8.01
CA MET A 72 -11.06 -10.86 9.39
C MET A 72 -10.44 -9.87 10.39
N LEU A 73 -9.33 -9.21 10.03
CA LEU A 73 -8.73 -8.16 10.86
C LEU A 73 -9.67 -6.96 11.04
N CYS A 74 -10.49 -6.61 10.04
CA CYS A 74 -11.52 -5.57 10.22
C CYS A 74 -12.59 -6.00 11.23
N VAL A 75 -13.06 -7.25 11.15
CA VAL A 75 -14.03 -7.80 12.12
C VAL A 75 -13.42 -7.81 13.52
N ALA A 76 -12.16 -8.28 13.67
CA ALA A 76 -11.48 -8.31 14.96
C ALA A 76 -11.31 -6.90 15.56
N ALA A 77 -11.01 -5.89 14.73
CA ALA A 77 -10.90 -4.50 15.18
C ALA A 77 -12.24 -3.95 15.67
N VAL A 78 -13.35 -4.31 15.02
CA VAL A 78 -14.70 -3.94 15.45
C VAL A 78 -15.05 -4.60 16.79
N PHE A 79 -14.66 -5.87 16.99
CA PHE A 79 -14.81 -6.55 18.27
C PHE A 79 -14.00 -5.89 19.40
N ASN A 80 -12.75 -5.55 19.13
CA ASN A 80 -11.91 -4.85 20.14
C ASN A 80 -12.56 -3.53 20.56
N LEU A 81 -13.07 -2.74 19.58
CA LEU A 81 -13.79 -1.50 19.92
C LEU A 81 -15.04 -1.75 20.77
N ALA A 82 -15.81 -2.80 20.44
CA ALA A 82 -17.01 -3.14 21.21
C ALA A 82 -16.68 -3.60 22.63
N ILE A 83 -15.57 -4.33 22.81
CA ILE A 83 -15.08 -4.74 24.13
C ILE A 83 -14.60 -3.54 24.93
N ASP A 84 -13.81 -2.64 24.32
CA ASP A 84 -13.32 -1.41 24.95
C ASP A 84 -14.49 -0.50 25.39
N ASN A 85 -15.60 -0.53 24.66
CA ASN A 85 -16.84 0.20 24.99
C ASN A 85 -17.84 -0.61 25.85
N GLU A 86 -17.44 -1.75 26.42
CA GLU A 86 -18.26 -2.62 27.26
C GLU A 86 -19.57 -3.14 26.60
N GLN A 87 -19.63 -3.12 25.25
CA GLN A 87 -20.81 -3.56 24.50
C GLN A 87 -20.92 -5.08 24.38
N THR A 88 -19.81 -5.80 24.54
CA THR A 88 -19.76 -7.26 24.58
C THR A 88 -18.53 -7.76 25.35
N LYS A 89 -18.64 -8.97 25.90
CA LYS A 89 -17.50 -9.72 26.46
C LYS A 89 -17.02 -10.84 25.53
N ASN A 90 -17.74 -11.07 24.44
CA ASN A 90 -17.43 -12.09 23.47
C ASN A 90 -16.20 -11.67 22.64
N TYR A 91 -15.22 -12.58 22.48
CA TYR A 91 -14.08 -12.40 21.58
C TYR A 91 -13.77 -13.70 20.82
N PRO A 92 -14.40 -13.91 19.68
CA PRO A 92 -14.32 -15.15 18.91
C PRO A 92 -12.95 -15.44 18.34
N PHE A 93 -12.07 -14.43 18.25
CA PHE A 93 -10.72 -14.54 17.71
C PHE A 93 -9.69 -15.15 18.65
N ARG A 94 -10.00 -15.37 19.95
CA ARG A 94 -9.05 -15.90 20.95
C ARG A 94 -8.37 -17.20 20.49
N ARG A 95 -9.07 -18.06 19.77
CA ARG A 95 -8.57 -19.34 19.25
C ARG A 95 -8.63 -19.42 17.71
N TYR A 96 -8.80 -18.27 17.05
CA TYR A 96 -8.86 -18.19 15.60
C TYR A 96 -7.51 -17.69 15.05
N SER A 97 -6.83 -18.54 14.26
CA SER A 97 -5.52 -18.20 13.69
C SER A 97 -5.68 -17.59 12.30
N LEU A 98 -5.35 -16.30 12.17
CA LEU A 98 -5.22 -15.62 10.88
C LEU A 98 -3.90 -16.05 10.22
N ARG A 99 -3.95 -17.05 9.34
CA ARG A 99 -2.77 -17.50 8.60
C ARG A 99 -2.58 -16.65 7.36
N LEU A 100 -1.56 -15.81 7.36
CA LEU A 100 -1.11 -15.08 6.18
C LEU A 100 -0.21 -15.97 5.31
N GLU A 101 -0.34 -15.82 4.00
CA GLU A 101 0.61 -16.41 3.06
C GLU A 101 1.76 -15.45 2.84
N THR A 102 2.98 -15.98 2.84
CA THR A 102 4.15 -15.23 2.41
C THR A 102 4.01 -14.90 0.93
N THR A 103 4.06 -13.62 0.62
CA THR A 103 4.06 -13.16 -0.77
C THR A 103 5.42 -13.42 -1.40
N LYS A 104 5.45 -13.83 -2.68
CA LYS A 104 6.70 -13.97 -3.44
C LYS A 104 7.47 -12.65 -3.40
N LYS A 105 8.80 -12.75 -3.21
CA LYS A 105 9.68 -11.56 -3.28
C LYS A 105 9.51 -10.88 -4.64
N ARG A 106 9.25 -9.59 -4.60
CA ARG A 106 9.00 -8.74 -5.79
C ARG A 106 10.19 -7.82 -6.00
N ASN A 107 11.34 -8.39 -6.27
CA ASN A 107 12.57 -7.65 -6.55
C ASN A 107 13.15 -8.05 -7.90
N LEU A 108 13.88 -7.13 -8.50
CA LEU A 108 14.69 -7.32 -9.70
C LEU A 108 16.15 -7.56 -9.28
N SER A 109 16.91 -8.25 -10.13
CA SER A 109 18.36 -8.28 -10.00
C SER A 109 18.99 -6.95 -10.46
N VAL A 110 20.27 -6.76 -10.18
CA VAL A 110 21.01 -5.58 -10.64
C VAL A 110 21.04 -5.53 -12.17
N GLU A 111 21.20 -6.68 -12.83
CA GLU A 111 21.22 -6.83 -14.28
C GLU A 111 19.87 -6.49 -14.89
N GLU A 112 18.77 -6.93 -14.27
CA GLU A 112 17.42 -6.61 -14.73
C GLU A 112 17.12 -5.11 -14.62
N ILE A 113 17.52 -4.45 -13.53
CA ILE A 113 17.39 -2.99 -13.38
C ILE A 113 18.24 -2.28 -14.44
N ARG A 114 19.46 -2.72 -14.67
CA ARG A 114 20.36 -2.15 -15.67
C ARG A 114 19.74 -2.24 -17.07
N SER A 115 19.23 -3.41 -17.45
CA SER A 115 18.56 -3.59 -18.74
C SER A 115 17.36 -2.64 -18.94
N ILE A 116 16.60 -2.36 -17.86
CA ILE A 116 15.51 -1.39 -17.94
C ILE A 116 16.05 0.04 -18.15
N PHE A 117 17.16 0.41 -17.50
CA PHE A 117 17.84 1.69 -17.72
C PHE A 117 18.34 1.85 -19.17
N GLU A 118 18.98 0.80 -19.71
CA GLU A 118 19.53 0.79 -21.07
C GLU A 118 18.43 0.85 -22.14
N ALA A 119 17.29 0.20 -21.89
CA ALA A 119 16.14 0.23 -22.79
C ALA A 119 15.49 1.61 -22.89
N GLY A 120 15.57 2.44 -21.87
CA GLY A 120 15.18 3.86 -21.72
C GLY A 120 14.11 4.44 -22.61
N GLY A 121 13.83 5.73 -22.45
CA GLY A 121 13.10 6.53 -23.44
C GLY A 121 11.59 6.65 -23.29
N ASP A 122 10.94 5.84 -22.44
CA ASP A 122 9.51 5.96 -22.13
C ASP A 122 9.29 6.63 -20.78
N GLU A 123 8.51 7.69 -20.75
CA GLU A 123 8.26 8.50 -19.54
C GLU A 123 7.77 7.65 -18.35
N LEU A 124 6.84 6.70 -18.59
CA LEU A 124 6.28 5.90 -17.51
C LEU A 124 7.24 4.84 -16.98
N VAL A 125 8.15 4.36 -17.84
CA VAL A 125 9.27 3.48 -17.42
C VAL A 125 10.30 4.30 -16.66
N ASP A 126 10.64 5.50 -17.14
CA ASP A 126 11.56 6.41 -16.45
C ASP A 126 11.02 6.83 -15.07
N MET A 127 9.69 6.94 -14.88
CA MET A 127 9.09 7.15 -13.55
C MET A 127 9.36 5.96 -12.60
N PHE A 128 9.31 4.73 -13.08
CA PHE A 128 9.67 3.56 -12.28
C PHE A 128 11.16 3.57 -11.90
N LEU A 129 12.04 3.92 -12.84
CA LEU A 129 13.48 4.05 -12.57
C LEU A 129 13.76 5.18 -11.58
N LEU A 130 13.07 6.31 -11.71
CA LEU A 130 13.16 7.41 -10.76
C LEU A 130 12.68 6.97 -9.36
N MET A 131 11.59 6.22 -9.27
CA MET A 131 11.15 5.65 -7.99
C MET A 131 12.22 4.77 -7.34
N PHE A 132 12.94 3.97 -8.13
CA PHE A 132 14.06 3.16 -7.65
C PHE A 132 15.21 4.04 -7.15
N LEU A 133 15.65 5.02 -7.93
CA LEU A 133 16.73 5.97 -7.59
C LEU A 133 16.41 6.82 -6.36
N LEU A 134 15.13 7.11 -6.12
CA LEU A 134 14.63 7.81 -4.95
C LEU A 134 14.28 6.84 -3.78
N ILE A 135 15.09 5.78 -3.64
CA ILE A 135 15.03 4.86 -2.49
C ILE A 135 13.68 4.16 -2.37
N GLY A 136 13.06 3.87 -3.52
CA GLY A 136 11.75 3.23 -3.58
C GLY A 136 10.62 4.13 -3.10
N ILE A 137 10.62 5.41 -3.44
CA ILE A 137 9.48 6.30 -3.21
C ILE A 137 8.18 5.70 -3.78
N ASN A 138 7.05 5.88 -3.11
CA ASN A 138 5.76 5.43 -3.66
C ASN A 138 5.28 6.37 -4.75
N VAL A 139 4.43 5.86 -5.66
CA VAL A 139 3.80 6.71 -6.70
C VAL A 139 3.03 7.88 -6.08
N SER A 140 2.32 7.66 -4.98
CA SER A 140 1.55 8.71 -4.29
C SER A 140 2.43 9.85 -3.77
N ASP A 141 3.57 9.50 -3.19
CA ASP A 141 4.51 10.50 -2.69
C ASP A 141 5.19 11.20 -3.88
N LEU A 142 5.66 10.45 -4.90
CA LEU A 142 6.25 11.02 -6.12
C LEU A 142 5.29 11.95 -6.87
N PHE A 143 4.01 11.55 -6.96
CA PHE A 143 2.94 12.33 -7.63
C PHE A 143 2.66 13.67 -6.92
N ALA A 144 2.86 13.72 -5.61
CA ALA A 144 2.62 14.92 -4.80
C ALA A 144 3.77 15.93 -4.85
N LEU A 145 4.99 15.52 -5.24
CA LEU A 145 6.17 16.37 -5.20
C LEU A 145 6.02 17.67 -6.03
N THR A 146 6.60 18.73 -5.50
CA THR A 146 6.75 20.03 -6.15
C THR A 146 8.24 20.40 -6.28
N LYS A 147 8.54 21.50 -6.92
CA LYS A 147 9.94 21.96 -7.09
C LYS A 147 10.58 22.34 -5.76
N GLU A 148 9.78 22.78 -4.79
CA GLU A 148 10.21 23.18 -3.45
C GLU A 148 10.73 21.99 -2.63
N ASN A 149 10.40 20.76 -3.04
CA ASN A 149 10.94 19.55 -2.43
C ASN A 149 12.43 19.32 -2.75
N ILE A 150 13.01 20.04 -3.72
CA ILE A 150 14.44 19.99 -4.01
C ILE A 150 15.16 21.10 -3.25
N VAL A 151 15.91 20.72 -2.21
CA VAL A 151 16.64 21.63 -1.34
C VAL A 151 18.12 21.23 -1.34
N ARG A 152 18.99 22.12 -1.80
CA ARG A 152 20.46 21.93 -1.80
C ARG A 152 20.92 20.59 -2.39
N GLY A 153 20.32 20.19 -3.52
CA GLY A 153 20.62 18.92 -4.21
C GLY A 153 20.03 17.66 -3.53
N ARG A 154 19.16 17.84 -2.57
CA ARG A 154 18.44 16.76 -1.89
C ARG A 154 16.96 16.86 -2.18
N LEU A 155 16.30 15.69 -2.26
CA LEU A 155 14.85 15.60 -2.26
C LEU A 155 14.35 15.47 -0.82
N GLU A 156 13.57 16.43 -0.38
CA GLU A 156 13.00 16.47 0.98
C GLU A 156 11.48 16.39 0.92
N TYR A 157 10.89 15.43 1.63
CA TYR A 157 9.44 15.25 1.68
C TYR A 157 9.00 14.46 2.89
N ASP A 158 7.78 14.70 3.33
CA ASP A 158 7.13 13.89 4.36
C ASP A 158 6.26 12.81 3.71
N ARG A 159 6.51 11.57 4.09
CA ARG A 159 5.77 10.43 3.54
C ARG A 159 4.30 10.50 3.94
N ALA A 160 3.38 10.61 2.99
CA ALA A 160 1.95 10.78 3.23
C ALA A 160 1.32 9.67 4.10
N LYS A 161 1.85 8.43 4.05
CA LYS A 161 1.31 7.32 4.83
C LYS A 161 1.66 7.37 6.31
N THR A 162 2.86 7.85 6.66
CA THR A 162 3.43 7.70 8.02
C THR A 162 3.86 9.01 8.65
N GLY A 163 3.82 10.14 7.93
CA GLY A 163 4.34 11.44 8.37
C GLY A 163 5.86 11.48 8.54
N ARG A 164 6.57 10.42 8.14
CA ARG A 164 8.02 10.37 8.31
C ARG A 164 8.71 11.26 7.28
N HIS A 165 9.65 12.09 7.74
CA HIS A 165 10.51 12.91 6.90
C HIS A 165 11.57 12.07 6.17
N TYR A 166 11.80 12.38 4.90
CA TYR A 166 12.85 11.81 4.04
C TYR A 166 13.68 12.95 3.44
N SER A 167 15.01 12.78 3.49
CA SER A 167 15.97 13.66 2.84
C SER A 167 16.93 12.79 2.04
N ILE A 168 16.81 12.80 0.71
CA ILE A 168 17.50 11.90 -0.21
C ILE A 168 18.46 12.71 -1.07
N LEU A 169 19.75 12.40 -1.03
CA LEU A 169 20.71 12.99 -1.96
C LEU A 169 20.37 12.53 -3.38
N LEU A 170 20.19 13.50 -4.28
CA LEU A 170 19.82 13.20 -5.66
C LEU A 170 21.01 12.69 -6.46
N HIS A 171 20.89 11.46 -6.94
CA HIS A 171 21.85 10.87 -7.89
C HIS A 171 21.78 11.62 -9.24
N PRO A 172 22.88 11.80 -9.99
CA PRO A 172 22.88 12.49 -11.29
C PRO A 172 21.84 11.97 -12.27
N GLU A 173 21.63 10.64 -12.32
CA GLU A 173 20.58 10.03 -13.16
C GLU A 173 19.16 10.40 -12.71
N ALA A 174 18.92 10.55 -11.41
CA ALA A 174 17.63 11.03 -10.91
C ALA A 174 17.38 12.48 -11.35
N LEU A 175 18.40 13.33 -11.25
CA LEU A 175 18.35 14.71 -11.74
C LEU A 175 18.09 14.77 -13.24
N ARG A 176 18.75 13.92 -14.04
CA ARG A 176 18.53 13.81 -15.48
C ARG A 176 17.09 13.48 -15.83
N ILE A 177 16.50 12.50 -15.15
CA ILE A 177 15.10 12.10 -15.35
C ILE A 177 14.16 13.24 -14.92
N ILE A 178 14.40 13.86 -13.75
CA ILE A 178 13.60 14.98 -13.25
C ILE A 178 13.61 16.15 -14.27
N GLU A 179 14.79 16.53 -14.76
CA GLU A 179 14.90 17.64 -15.72
C GLU A 179 14.25 17.31 -17.06
N LYS A 180 14.40 16.07 -17.56
CA LYS A 180 13.77 15.60 -18.80
C LYS A 180 12.23 15.67 -18.75
N TYR A 181 11.65 15.42 -17.57
CA TYR A 181 10.20 15.31 -17.40
C TYR A 181 9.64 16.32 -16.40
N LYS A 182 10.30 17.45 -16.22
CA LYS A 182 9.87 18.46 -15.27
C LYS A 182 8.49 19.02 -15.60
N GLY A 183 7.72 19.25 -14.56
CA GLY A 183 6.40 19.88 -14.62
C GLY A 183 6.47 21.41 -14.52
N GLU A 184 5.33 22.05 -14.74
CA GLU A 184 5.18 23.49 -14.54
C GLU A 184 4.96 23.83 -13.07
N LYS A 185 3.98 23.22 -12.42
CA LYS A 185 3.58 23.40 -11.01
C LYS A 185 4.11 22.28 -10.12
N LYS A 186 4.06 21.04 -10.59
CA LYS A 186 4.59 19.87 -9.92
C LYS A 186 6.06 19.67 -10.27
N LEU A 187 6.74 18.79 -9.53
CA LEU A 187 8.12 18.41 -9.86
C LEU A 187 8.17 17.73 -11.24
N LEU A 188 7.18 16.90 -11.55
CA LEU A 188 7.13 16.09 -12.75
C LEU A 188 5.81 16.32 -13.51
N ARG A 189 5.90 16.45 -14.85
CA ARG A 189 4.74 16.70 -15.70
C ARG A 189 3.71 15.58 -15.69
N PHE A 190 4.11 14.30 -15.47
CA PHE A 190 3.16 13.19 -15.36
C PHE A 190 2.13 13.42 -14.22
N SER A 191 2.53 14.11 -13.14
CA SER A 191 1.65 14.47 -12.04
C SER A 191 0.61 15.54 -12.42
N GLU A 192 0.81 16.23 -13.53
CA GLU A 192 -0.10 17.24 -14.08
C GLU A 192 -1.00 16.67 -15.18
N HIS A 193 -0.49 15.66 -15.92
CA HIS A 193 -1.21 15.03 -17.02
C HIS A 193 -2.27 14.03 -16.57
N PHE A 194 -2.05 13.33 -15.46
CA PHE A 194 -3.00 12.35 -14.97
C PHE A 194 -4.00 12.97 -14.00
N ARG A 195 -5.27 12.60 -14.13
CA ARG A 195 -6.37 13.08 -13.28
C ARG A 195 -6.11 12.87 -11.78
N ASN A 196 -5.50 11.74 -11.43
CA ASN A 196 -5.14 11.41 -10.05
C ASN A 196 -4.06 10.31 -10.02
N VAL A 197 -3.54 10.05 -8.83
CA VAL A 197 -2.47 9.08 -8.60
C VAL A 197 -2.84 7.64 -8.93
N ASP A 198 -4.11 7.25 -8.81
CA ASP A 198 -4.54 5.89 -9.08
C ASP A 198 -4.50 5.61 -10.60
N VAL A 199 -4.97 6.56 -11.41
CA VAL A 199 -4.88 6.49 -12.87
C VAL A 199 -3.42 6.45 -13.31
N ALA A 200 -2.56 7.32 -12.76
CA ALA A 200 -1.13 7.33 -13.04
C ALA A 200 -0.49 5.98 -12.70
N THR A 201 -0.79 5.41 -11.52
CA THR A 201 -0.29 4.11 -11.09
C THR A 201 -0.71 2.98 -12.04
N VAL A 202 -1.97 2.97 -12.47
CA VAL A 202 -2.48 1.97 -13.43
C VAL A 202 -1.74 2.08 -14.76
N MET A 203 -1.52 3.29 -15.27
CA MET A 203 -0.83 3.51 -16.54
C MET A 203 0.64 3.11 -16.48
N ILE A 204 1.36 3.47 -15.41
CA ILE A 204 2.73 3.01 -15.17
C ILE A 204 2.77 1.48 -15.12
N ASN A 205 1.90 0.84 -14.34
CA ASN A 205 1.88 -0.61 -14.23
C ASN A 205 1.56 -1.32 -15.56
N LYS A 206 0.63 -0.78 -16.36
CA LYS A 206 0.35 -1.29 -17.72
C LYS A 206 1.57 -1.21 -18.63
N LYS A 207 2.35 -0.13 -18.53
CA LYS A 207 3.56 0.03 -19.33
C LYS A 207 4.66 -0.93 -18.84
N LEU A 208 4.88 -1.03 -17.53
CA LEU A 208 5.85 -1.94 -16.94
C LEU A 208 5.55 -3.40 -17.27
N ALA A 209 4.28 -3.81 -17.31
CA ALA A 209 3.88 -5.16 -17.69
C ALA A 209 4.27 -5.54 -19.13
N LYS A 210 4.43 -4.54 -20.03
CA LYS A 210 4.94 -4.75 -21.40
C LYS A 210 6.47 -4.92 -21.42
N VAL A 211 7.19 -4.30 -20.48
CA VAL A 211 8.64 -4.49 -20.31
C VAL A 211 8.93 -5.88 -19.71
N ARG A 212 8.16 -6.25 -18.67
CA ARG A 212 8.27 -7.56 -18.03
C ARG A 212 6.89 -7.95 -17.46
N PRO A 213 6.33 -9.12 -17.82
CA PRO A 213 5.08 -9.60 -17.24
C PRO A 213 5.12 -9.64 -15.71
N GLY A 214 4.11 -9.03 -15.07
CA GLY A 214 4.00 -8.96 -13.62
C GLY A 214 4.82 -7.85 -12.94
N LEU A 215 5.62 -7.08 -13.69
CA LEU A 215 6.34 -5.93 -13.15
C LEU A 215 5.35 -4.80 -12.79
N THR A 216 5.51 -4.24 -11.60
CA THR A 216 4.69 -3.13 -11.11
C THR A 216 5.56 -2.11 -10.39
N THR A 217 5.03 -0.91 -10.14
CA THR A 217 5.69 0.15 -9.38
C THR A 217 6.19 -0.31 -8.01
N TYR A 218 5.55 -1.32 -7.43
CA TYR A 218 5.94 -1.89 -6.13
C TYR A 218 7.33 -2.54 -6.14
N TYR A 219 7.79 -3.03 -7.30
CA TYR A 219 9.14 -3.60 -7.46
C TYR A 219 10.24 -2.57 -7.20
N ALA A 220 10.05 -1.29 -7.50
CA ALA A 220 11.07 -0.27 -7.27
C ALA A 220 11.57 -0.27 -5.82
N ARG A 221 10.63 -0.26 -4.86
CA ARG A 221 10.97 -0.28 -3.43
C ARG A 221 11.60 -1.59 -2.97
N HIS A 222 11.04 -2.72 -3.40
CA HIS A 222 11.57 -4.02 -3.00
C HIS A 222 12.94 -4.29 -3.60
N THR A 223 13.16 -3.89 -4.85
CA THR A 223 14.44 -4.02 -5.52
C THR A 223 15.51 -3.18 -4.80
N TRP A 224 15.20 -1.91 -4.54
CA TRP A 224 16.12 -1.04 -3.84
C TRP A 224 16.46 -1.59 -2.45
N ALA A 225 15.45 -1.99 -1.66
CA ALA A 225 15.64 -2.56 -0.33
C ALA A 225 16.48 -3.86 -0.35
N SER A 226 16.24 -4.74 -1.34
CA SER A 226 17.01 -5.99 -1.48
C SER A 226 18.46 -5.73 -1.87
N ILE A 227 18.71 -4.81 -2.79
CA ILE A 227 20.08 -4.44 -3.20
C ILE A 227 20.82 -3.81 -2.02
N ALA A 228 20.20 -2.84 -1.34
CA ALA A 228 20.78 -2.17 -0.17
C ALA A 228 21.14 -3.17 0.95
N PHE A 229 20.25 -4.14 1.22
CA PHE A 229 20.52 -5.20 2.18
C PHE A 229 21.72 -6.08 1.77
N ASN A 230 21.80 -6.46 0.50
CA ASN A 230 22.87 -7.33 -0.02
C ASN A 230 24.25 -6.65 0.01
N ILE A 231 24.31 -5.32 -0.11
CA ILE A 231 25.60 -4.57 0.00
C ILE A 231 25.91 -4.15 1.44
N GLY A 232 25.21 -4.73 2.44
CA GLY A 232 25.54 -4.54 3.85
C GLY A 232 24.99 -3.25 4.47
N ILE A 233 24.11 -2.53 3.80
CA ILE A 233 23.38 -1.41 4.42
C ILE A 233 22.34 -2.02 5.38
N GLN A 234 22.67 -2.06 6.66
CA GLN A 234 21.76 -2.57 7.69
C GLN A 234 20.48 -1.74 7.70
N MET A 235 19.32 -2.40 7.90
CA MET A 235 17.99 -1.72 7.96
C MET A 235 17.94 -0.59 9.02
N VAL A 236 18.76 -0.68 10.08
CA VAL A 236 18.94 0.38 11.10
C VAL A 236 19.77 1.54 10.54
N GLY A 237 20.84 1.27 9.78
CA GLY A 237 21.60 2.28 9.03
C GLY A 237 20.83 2.90 7.88
N PHE A 238 19.85 2.19 7.33
CA PHE A 238 18.87 2.66 6.37
C PHE A 238 18.07 3.88 6.84
N ILE A 239 17.86 3.93 8.17
CA ILE A 239 17.22 5.05 8.84
C ILE A 239 18.21 6.20 9.04
N MET A 240 19.48 5.90 9.34
CA MET A 240 20.52 6.89 9.60
C MET A 240 21.16 7.49 8.33
N VAL A 241 21.27 6.71 7.23
CA VAL A 241 21.73 7.25 5.94
C VAL A 241 20.70 8.23 5.33
N LEU A 242 19.44 8.12 5.75
CA LEU A 242 18.36 9.01 5.31
C LEU A 242 18.19 10.25 6.20
N THR A 243 18.81 10.28 7.36
CA THR A 243 18.83 11.43 8.28
C THR A 243 20.24 11.58 8.84
N PRO A 244 21.18 12.18 8.10
CA PRO A 244 22.35 12.76 8.78
C PRO A 244 21.83 13.94 9.62
N TYR A 245 22.28 14.01 10.87
CA TYR A 245 22.04 15.04 11.88
C TYR A 245 21.85 16.43 11.31
#